data_cb1cb5c8e72e0eeed216d73c1d6574d9
#
_entry.id   cb1cb5c8e72e0eeed216d73c1d6574d9
#
_cell.length_a   1.000
_cell.length_b   1.000
_cell.length_c   1.000
_cell.angle_alpha   90.00
_cell.angle_beta   90.00
_cell.angle_gamma   90.00
#
_symmetry.space_group_name_H-M   'P 1'
#
loop_
_entity.id
_entity.type
_entity.pdbx_description
1 polymer ?
#
loop_
_entity_poly.entity_id
_entity_poly.type
_entity_poly.pdbx_seq_one_letter_code
_entity_poly.pdbx_strand_id
1 'polypeptide(L)'
;LIMPPAYYKYGDEEAYAFFSNIVQRVPESEIVLYNFEKLSGYKFSKKIIEKLVKDYPKQIVGVKDSTYNLYETLKIPNFMIFPGSETKLLKGLEIGCSGIISAICNVTAALARKVYDDFHNKNKQTFNEKLCAVREVFDNYNLISGLHSFMSEENEKYKRVLPPLSLLSE
;
A
#
# COMPACT_ATOMS: atom_id res chain seq x y z
N LEU A 1 5.40 5.44 6.15
CA LEU A 1 4.73 5.46 4.87
C LEU A 1 4.42 6.89 4.49
N ILE A 2 4.99 7.42 3.38
CA ILE A 2 4.84 8.82 2.98
C ILE A 2 4.39 8.88 1.51
N MET A 3 3.25 9.53 1.27
CA MET A 3 2.75 9.86 -0.06
C MET A 3 3.32 11.22 -0.49
N PRO A 4 3.65 11.42 -1.78
CA PRO A 4 3.99 12.74 -2.29
C PRO A 4 2.85 13.74 -2.06
N PRO A 5 3.13 15.05 -1.99
CA PRO A 5 2.09 16.06 -1.80
C PRO A 5 1.00 15.97 -2.86
N ALA A 6 -0.25 16.05 -2.42
CA ALA A 6 -1.41 16.14 -3.31
C ALA A 6 -1.67 17.60 -3.72
N TYR A 7 -2.60 17.79 -4.68
CA TYR A 7 -3.13 19.06 -5.15
C TYR A 7 -2.27 19.74 -6.22
N TYR A 8 -0.95 19.88 -6.04
CA TYR A 8 -0.08 20.54 -7.01
C TYR A 8 0.38 19.58 -8.11
N LYS A 9 0.59 20.13 -9.31
CA LYS A 9 1.25 19.37 -10.40
C LYS A 9 2.76 19.59 -10.32
N TYR A 10 3.52 18.53 -10.37
CA TYR A 10 4.98 18.53 -10.32
C TYR A 10 5.54 17.25 -10.95
N GLY A 11 6.84 17.24 -11.21
CA GLY A 11 7.54 16.11 -11.81
C GLY A 11 8.47 15.36 -10.83
N ASP A 12 9.33 14.51 -11.40
CA ASP A 12 10.26 13.69 -10.64
C ASP A 12 11.27 14.50 -9.83
N GLU A 13 11.68 15.67 -10.31
CA GLU A 13 12.68 16.50 -9.63
C GLU A 13 12.12 17.13 -8.34
N GLU A 14 10.90 17.63 -8.38
CA GLU A 14 10.23 18.18 -7.21
C GLU A 14 9.87 17.07 -6.21
N ALA A 15 9.44 15.91 -6.68
CA ALA A 15 9.22 14.74 -5.84
C ALA A 15 10.52 14.32 -5.15
N TYR A 16 11.63 14.27 -5.89
CA TYR A 16 12.96 14.00 -5.33
C TYR A 16 13.34 15.03 -4.26
N ALA A 17 13.19 16.32 -4.54
CA ALA A 17 13.50 17.39 -3.59
C ALA A 17 12.65 17.26 -2.31
N PHE A 18 11.36 16.92 -2.44
CA PHE A 18 10.47 16.69 -1.30
C PHE A 18 10.98 15.58 -0.38
N PHE A 19 11.29 14.40 -0.91
CA PHE A 19 11.79 13.27 -0.12
C PHE A 19 13.18 13.51 0.42
N SER A 20 14.07 14.16 -0.35
CA SER A 20 15.41 14.54 0.10
C SER A 20 15.36 15.48 1.31
N ASN A 21 14.48 16.46 1.29
CA ASN A 21 14.28 17.38 2.43
C ASN A 21 13.81 16.64 3.69
N ILE A 22 12.92 15.62 3.54
CA ILE A 22 12.47 14.82 4.69
C ILE A 22 13.64 14.05 5.27
N VAL A 23 14.38 13.31 4.42
CA VAL A 23 15.52 12.50 4.85
C VAL A 23 16.58 13.35 5.55
N GLN A 24 16.89 14.53 5.02
CA GLN A 24 17.88 15.44 5.62
C GLN A 24 17.45 15.97 6.99
N ARG A 25 16.16 16.19 7.19
CA ARG A 25 15.62 16.67 8.48
C ARG A 25 15.40 15.57 9.50
N VAL A 26 15.18 14.35 9.06
CA VAL A 26 14.93 13.18 9.91
C VAL A 26 15.81 12.01 9.44
N PRO A 27 17.14 12.10 9.62
CA PRO A 27 18.09 11.14 9.04
C PRO A 27 17.96 9.70 9.59
N GLU A 28 17.34 9.54 10.74
CA GLU A 28 17.09 8.22 11.36
C GLU A 28 15.80 7.55 10.83
N SER A 29 15.06 8.21 9.92
CA SER A 29 13.79 7.66 9.42
C SER A 29 14.01 6.53 8.41
N GLU A 30 13.18 5.49 8.49
CA GLU A 30 12.98 4.52 7.42
C GLU A 30 11.67 4.83 6.70
N ILE A 31 11.76 5.15 5.41
CA ILE A 31 10.64 5.63 4.60
C ILE A 31 10.22 4.57 3.59
N VAL A 32 8.96 4.17 3.64
CA VAL A 32 8.27 3.48 2.55
C VAL A 32 7.54 4.54 1.72
N LEU A 33 7.92 4.68 0.46
CA LEU A 33 7.27 5.59 -0.49
C LEU A 33 5.84 5.11 -0.76
N TYR A 34 4.88 6.01 -0.93
CA TYR A 34 3.52 5.62 -1.26
C TYR A 34 3.14 6.10 -2.66
N ASN A 35 3.13 5.18 -3.60
CA ASN A 35 2.71 5.41 -4.98
C ASN A 35 1.20 5.21 -5.12
N PHE A 36 0.44 6.30 -5.16
CA PHE A 36 -0.99 6.29 -5.38
C PHE A 36 -1.42 7.53 -6.17
N GLU A 37 -1.30 7.44 -7.49
CA GLU A 37 -1.59 8.53 -8.43
C GLU A 37 -2.99 9.12 -8.27
N LYS A 38 -4.01 8.28 -8.02
CA LYS A 38 -5.40 8.74 -7.84
C LYS A 38 -5.57 9.74 -6.68
N LEU A 39 -4.74 9.67 -5.65
CA LEU A 39 -4.80 10.56 -4.49
C LEU A 39 -3.81 11.71 -4.57
N SER A 40 -2.58 11.44 -4.99
CA SER A 40 -1.51 12.45 -5.02
C SER A 40 -1.49 13.27 -6.31
N GLY A 41 -2.04 12.75 -7.40
CA GLY A 41 -1.88 13.33 -8.74
C GLY A 41 -0.49 13.09 -9.35
N TYR A 42 0.41 12.40 -8.62
CA TYR A 42 1.77 12.07 -9.06
C TYR A 42 1.97 10.55 -9.08
N LYS A 43 2.60 10.06 -10.13
CA LYS A 43 2.99 8.65 -10.30
C LYS A 43 4.50 8.51 -10.31
N PHE A 44 5.04 7.76 -9.36
CA PHE A 44 6.47 7.46 -9.35
C PHE A 44 6.90 6.73 -10.62
N SER A 45 7.96 7.23 -11.26
CA SER A 45 8.72 6.48 -12.24
C SER A 45 9.73 5.55 -11.55
N LYS A 46 10.18 4.50 -12.24
CA LYS A 46 11.28 3.67 -11.74
C LYS A 46 12.55 4.49 -11.50
N LYS A 47 12.87 5.38 -12.44
CA LYS A 47 14.07 6.22 -12.41
C LYS A 47 14.17 7.04 -11.12
N ILE A 48 13.08 7.64 -10.66
CA ILE A 48 13.11 8.46 -9.45
C ILE A 48 13.27 7.62 -8.19
N ILE A 49 12.65 6.42 -8.13
CA ILE A 49 12.81 5.51 -7.00
C ILE A 49 14.26 5.00 -6.94
N GLU A 50 14.81 4.55 -8.06
CA GLU A 50 16.21 4.12 -8.15
C GLU A 50 17.17 5.21 -7.71
N LYS A 51 16.93 6.46 -8.11
CA LYS A 51 17.71 7.62 -7.67
C LYS A 51 17.60 7.86 -6.18
N LEU A 52 16.40 7.87 -5.61
CA LEU A 52 16.18 8.04 -4.18
C LEU A 52 16.86 6.95 -3.35
N VAL A 53 16.73 5.68 -3.77
CA VAL A 53 17.39 4.55 -3.09
C VAL A 53 18.91 4.65 -3.20
N LYS A 54 19.46 5.04 -4.36
CA LYS A 54 20.90 5.22 -4.54
C LYS A 54 21.45 6.30 -3.61
N ASP A 55 20.75 7.43 -3.49
CA ASP A 55 21.24 8.59 -2.73
C ASP A 55 20.95 8.44 -1.22
N TYR A 56 19.90 7.67 -0.84
CA TYR A 56 19.44 7.47 0.54
C TYR A 56 19.15 6.00 0.86
N PRO A 57 20.13 5.08 0.72
CA PRO A 57 19.88 3.63 0.78
C PRO A 57 19.45 3.12 2.17
N LYS A 58 19.72 3.86 3.23
CA LYS A 58 19.31 3.51 4.59
C LYS A 58 17.92 4.03 4.93
N GLN A 59 17.50 5.12 4.31
CA GLN A 59 16.25 5.79 4.64
C GLN A 59 15.11 5.40 3.69
N ILE A 60 15.38 5.22 2.40
CA ILE A 60 14.35 4.85 1.42
C ILE A 60 14.34 3.32 1.26
N VAL A 61 13.55 2.67 2.11
CA VAL A 61 13.60 1.21 2.31
C VAL A 61 12.55 0.42 1.55
N GLY A 62 11.54 1.09 0.95
CA GLY A 62 10.49 0.38 0.23
C GLY A 62 9.50 1.29 -0.48
N VAL A 63 8.57 0.66 -1.18
CA VAL A 63 7.43 1.32 -1.83
C VAL A 63 6.13 0.55 -1.62
N LYS A 64 5.07 1.25 -1.22
CA LYS A 64 3.69 0.78 -1.37
C LYS A 64 3.19 1.21 -2.74
N ASP A 65 2.81 0.25 -3.59
CA ASP A 65 2.33 0.51 -4.95
C ASP A 65 0.82 0.23 -5.08
N SER A 66 0.02 1.29 -5.00
CA SER A 66 -1.43 1.26 -5.25
C SER A 66 -1.81 1.78 -6.64
N THR A 67 -0.84 2.22 -7.44
CA THR A 67 -0.99 2.53 -8.88
C THR A 67 -0.70 1.31 -9.75
N TYR A 68 -0.01 0.29 -9.19
CA TYR A 68 0.32 -0.99 -9.82
C TYR A 68 1.23 -0.89 -11.06
N ASN A 69 1.97 0.18 -11.22
CA ASN A 69 2.94 0.35 -12.32
C ASN A 69 4.37 -0.09 -11.95
N LEU A 70 4.62 -0.41 -10.69
CA LEU A 70 5.96 -0.69 -10.16
C LEU A 70 6.14 -2.13 -9.69
N TYR A 71 5.17 -2.70 -8.98
CA TYR A 71 5.36 -3.94 -8.21
C TYR A 71 5.80 -5.14 -9.05
N GLU A 72 5.39 -5.23 -10.32
CA GLU A 72 5.82 -6.30 -11.24
C GLU A 72 7.20 -6.07 -11.86
N THR A 73 7.62 -4.83 -11.95
CA THR A 73 8.72 -4.44 -12.83
C THR A 73 9.90 -3.76 -12.14
N LEU A 74 9.70 -3.22 -10.94
CA LEU A 74 10.77 -2.63 -10.14
C LEU A 74 11.58 -3.74 -9.48
N LYS A 75 12.91 -3.71 -9.65
CA LYS A 75 13.82 -4.69 -9.06
C LYS A 75 15.03 -3.94 -8.49
N ILE A 76 15.01 -3.74 -7.18
CA ILE A 76 16.09 -3.09 -6.43
C ILE A 76 16.50 -4.05 -5.29
N PRO A 77 17.78 -4.44 -5.16
CA PRO A 77 18.24 -5.30 -4.08
C PRO A 77 17.91 -4.72 -2.70
N ASN A 78 17.45 -5.56 -1.78
CA ASN A 78 17.12 -5.18 -0.38
C ASN A 78 16.07 -4.07 -0.26
N PHE A 79 15.21 -3.89 -1.24
CA PHE A 79 14.16 -2.89 -1.27
C PHE A 79 12.77 -3.57 -1.21
N MET A 80 11.97 -3.16 -0.24
CA MET A 80 10.66 -3.77 0.01
C MET A 80 9.59 -3.21 -0.94
N ILE A 81 8.83 -4.10 -1.57
CA ILE A 81 7.73 -3.73 -2.46
C ILE A 81 6.42 -4.31 -1.91
N PHE A 82 5.42 -3.45 -1.76
CA PHE A 82 4.11 -3.79 -1.22
C PHE A 82 2.99 -3.34 -2.17
N PRO A 83 2.40 -4.23 -2.99
CA PRO A 83 1.14 -3.92 -3.67
C PRO A 83 0.04 -3.50 -2.69
N GLY A 84 -0.88 -2.65 -3.13
CA GLY A 84 -1.93 -2.05 -2.30
C GLY A 84 -3.24 -2.84 -2.25
N SER A 85 -3.26 -4.13 -2.57
CA SER A 85 -4.48 -4.95 -2.62
C SER A 85 -4.24 -6.40 -2.27
N GLU A 86 -5.20 -7.01 -1.61
CA GLU A 86 -5.26 -8.44 -1.28
C GLU A 86 -5.20 -9.32 -2.53
N THR A 87 -5.83 -8.90 -3.63
CA THR A 87 -5.80 -9.62 -4.91
C THR A 87 -4.40 -9.70 -5.54
N LYS A 88 -3.45 -8.94 -5.01
CA LYS A 88 -2.05 -8.91 -5.48
C LYS A 88 -1.09 -9.62 -4.53
N LEU A 89 -1.57 -10.16 -3.39
CA LEU A 89 -0.69 -10.75 -2.38
C LEU A 89 0.08 -11.95 -2.93
N LEU A 90 -0.62 -13.00 -3.37
CA LEU A 90 0.02 -14.23 -3.80
C LEU A 90 0.94 -14.00 -5.02
N LYS A 91 0.42 -13.35 -6.07
CA LYS A 91 1.23 -12.98 -7.23
C LYS A 91 2.42 -12.09 -6.86
N GLY A 92 2.22 -11.15 -5.96
CA GLY A 92 3.31 -10.30 -5.47
C GLY A 92 4.42 -11.10 -4.81
N LEU A 93 4.09 -12.04 -3.93
CA LEU A 93 5.06 -12.92 -3.28
C LEU A 93 5.82 -13.78 -4.30
N GLU A 94 5.14 -14.35 -5.30
CA GLU A 94 5.73 -15.16 -6.37
C GLU A 94 6.80 -14.40 -7.18
N ILE A 95 6.64 -13.09 -7.34
CA ILE A 95 7.59 -12.23 -8.07
C ILE A 95 8.57 -11.47 -7.17
N GLY A 96 8.56 -11.77 -5.85
CA GLY A 96 9.51 -11.26 -4.87
C GLY A 96 9.10 -9.98 -4.13
N CYS A 97 7.81 -9.63 -4.10
CA CYS A 97 7.32 -8.58 -3.20
C CYS A 97 7.37 -9.03 -1.74
N SER A 98 7.45 -8.08 -0.82
CA SER A 98 7.59 -8.34 0.62
C SER A 98 6.25 -8.63 1.33
N GLY A 99 5.14 -8.44 0.66
CA GLY A 99 3.79 -8.57 1.18
C GLY A 99 2.86 -7.52 0.58
N ILE A 100 1.81 -7.13 1.29
CA ILE A 100 0.90 -6.05 0.89
C ILE A 100 0.73 -5.02 2.01
N ILE A 101 0.36 -3.79 1.65
CA ILE A 101 -0.13 -2.77 2.59
C ILE A 101 -1.50 -2.33 2.06
N SER A 102 -2.57 -2.80 2.71
CA SER A 102 -3.95 -2.59 2.26
C SER A 102 -4.86 -2.12 3.40
N ALA A 103 -5.83 -1.28 3.07
CA ALA A 103 -6.83 -0.83 4.03
C ALA A 103 -7.74 -1.97 4.48
N ILE A 104 -8.07 -2.91 3.58
CA ILE A 104 -8.92 -4.06 3.89
C ILE A 104 -8.23 -5.04 4.85
N CYS A 105 -6.91 -5.00 5.00
CA CYS A 105 -6.21 -5.77 6.02
C CYS A 105 -6.65 -5.42 7.45
N ASN A 106 -7.36 -4.31 7.69
CA ASN A 106 -8.03 -4.09 8.98
C ASN A 106 -9.06 -5.18 9.33
N VAL A 107 -9.63 -5.84 8.33
CA VAL A 107 -10.62 -6.92 8.51
C VAL A 107 -10.17 -8.26 7.92
N THR A 108 -9.14 -8.29 7.09
CA THR A 108 -8.63 -9.51 6.44
C THR A 108 -7.24 -9.94 6.89
N ALA A 109 -6.65 -9.28 7.90
CA ALA A 109 -5.27 -9.54 8.31
C ALA A 109 -4.97 -11.03 8.56
N ALA A 110 -5.86 -11.75 9.24
CA ALA A 110 -5.69 -13.18 9.50
C ALA A 110 -5.68 -14.03 8.21
N LEU A 111 -6.55 -13.72 7.24
CA LEU A 111 -6.56 -14.40 5.94
C LEU A 111 -5.31 -14.07 5.13
N ALA A 112 -4.93 -12.79 5.07
CA ALA A 112 -3.73 -12.36 4.37
C ALA A 112 -2.47 -12.98 4.97
N ARG A 113 -2.39 -13.06 6.30
CA ARG A 113 -1.31 -13.73 7.03
C ARG A 113 -1.23 -15.21 6.67
N LYS A 114 -2.36 -15.89 6.60
CA LYS A 114 -2.42 -17.32 6.24
C LYS A 114 -1.90 -17.56 4.81
N VAL A 115 -2.32 -16.72 3.84
CA VAL A 115 -1.80 -16.79 2.46
C VAL A 115 -0.28 -16.57 2.44
N TYR A 116 0.21 -15.59 3.18
CA TYR A 116 1.63 -15.29 3.30
C TYR A 116 2.43 -16.48 3.88
N ASP A 117 1.96 -17.06 5.00
CA ASP A 117 2.62 -18.17 5.66
C ASP A 117 2.60 -19.45 4.80
N ASP A 118 1.47 -19.74 4.15
CA ASP A 118 1.36 -20.89 3.25
C ASP A 118 2.32 -20.77 2.07
N PHE A 119 2.53 -19.56 1.53
CA PHE A 119 3.52 -19.32 0.48
C PHE A 119 4.95 -19.59 0.99
N HIS A 120 5.35 -19.00 2.10
CA HIS A 120 6.72 -19.14 2.62
C HIS A 120 7.03 -20.55 3.12
N ASN A 121 6.04 -21.25 3.67
CA ASN A 121 6.17 -22.64 4.12
C ASN A 121 5.97 -23.67 2.99
N LYS A 122 5.75 -23.21 1.74
CA LYS A 122 5.46 -24.06 0.57
C LYS A 122 4.24 -24.98 0.76
N ASN A 123 3.28 -24.51 1.54
CA ASN A 123 2.02 -25.20 1.74
C ASN A 123 1.06 -24.95 0.56
N LYS A 124 0.04 -25.84 0.41
CA LYS A 124 -1.04 -25.62 -0.53
C LYS A 124 -1.80 -24.34 -0.17
N GLN A 125 -1.99 -23.44 -1.13
CA GLN A 125 -2.81 -22.24 -0.96
C GLN A 125 -4.29 -22.62 -0.87
N THR A 126 -4.91 -22.34 0.27
CA THR A 126 -6.32 -22.67 0.52
C THR A 126 -7.18 -21.44 0.84
N PHE A 127 -6.54 -20.30 1.11
CA PHE A 127 -7.23 -19.08 1.58
C PHE A 127 -7.16 -17.91 0.58
N ASN A 128 -6.34 -18.00 -0.48
CA ASN A 128 -6.17 -16.89 -1.41
C ASN A 128 -7.46 -16.51 -2.13
N GLU A 129 -8.24 -17.48 -2.59
CA GLU A 129 -9.53 -17.21 -3.26
C GLU A 129 -10.50 -16.49 -2.30
N LYS A 130 -10.61 -16.95 -1.05
CA LYS A 130 -11.44 -16.30 -0.04
C LYS A 130 -10.97 -14.88 0.26
N LEU A 131 -9.66 -14.67 0.36
CA LEU A 131 -9.06 -13.35 0.57
C LEU A 131 -9.42 -12.38 -0.56
N CYS A 132 -9.28 -12.84 -1.81
CA CYS A 132 -9.64 -12.06 -2.99
C CYS A 132 -11.14 -11.74 -3.04
N ALA A 133 -12.00 -12.73 -2.77
CA ALA A 133 -13.45 -12.55 -2.76
C ALA A 133 -13.90 -11.50 -1.72
N VAL A 134 -13.32 -11.52 -0.51
CA VAL A 134 -13.61 -10.48 0.50
C VAL A 134 -13.18 -9.10 -0.01
N ARG A 135 -12.01 -8.99 -0.63
CA ARG A 135 -11.54 -7.73 -1.21
C ARG A 135 -12.51 -7.20 -2.28
N GLU A 136 -12.97 -8.07 -3.19
CA GLU A 136 -13.89 -7.71 -4.27
C GLU A 136 -15.23 -7.18 -3.76
N VAL A 137 -15.73 -7.71 -2.64
CA VAL A 137 -16.93 -7.15 -2.00
C VAL A 137 -16.72 -5.69 -1.62
N PHE A 138 -15.60 -5.37 -0.96
CA PHE A 138 -15.31 -3.99 -0.54
C PHE A 138 -15.03 -3.05 -1.72
N ASP A 139 -14.53 -3.55 -2.85
CA ASP A 139 -14.27 -2.73 -4.04
C ASP A 139 -15.54 -2.16 -4.68
N ASN A 140 -16.72 -2.68 -4.35
CA ASN A 140 -18.01 -2.16 -4.81
C ASN A 140 -18.49 -0.91 -4.04
N TYR A 141 -17.79 -0.52 -2.96
CA TYR A 141 -18.18 0.58 -2.08
C TYR A 141 -17.09 1.64 -1.95
N ASN A 142 -17.44 2.80 -1.39
CA ASN A 142 -16.41 3.65 -0.85
C ASN A 142 -15.66 2.90 0.23
N LEU A 143 -14.36 2.70 0.05
CA LEU A 143 -13.56 1.80 0.85
C LEU A 143 -13.58 2.12 2.35
N ILE A 144 -13.46 3.40 2.70
CA ILE A 144 -13.44 3.82 4.11
C ILE A 144 -14.83 3.67 4.72
N SER A 145 -15.87 4.11 4.00
CA SER A 145 -17.27 3.95 4.42
C SER A 145 -17.62 2.47 4.64
N GLY A 146 -17.23 1.60 3.70
CA GLY A 146 -17.46 0.16 3.79
C GLY A 146 -16.76 -0.49 4.99
N LEU A 147 -15.49 -0.14 5.22
CA LEU A 147 -14.75 -0.63 6.39
C LEU A 147 -15.38 -0.18 7.71
N HIS A 148 -15.71 1.11 7.82
CA HIS A 148 -16.34 1.64 9.02
C HIS A 148 -17.72 1.03 9.26
N SER A 149 -18.55 0.89 8.23
CA SER A 149 -19.87 0.22 8.36
C SER A 149 -19.72 -1.23 8.82
N PHE A 150 -18.83 -2.00 8.19
CA PHE A 150 -18.57 -3.39 8.58
C PHE A 150 -18.07 -3.51 10.02
N MET A 151 -17.07 -2.72 10.40
CA MET A 151 -16.48 -2.78 11.74
C MET A 151 -17.42 -2.25 12.82
N SER A 152 -18.38 -1.40 12.46
CA SER A 152 -19.35 -0.84 13.41
C SER A 152 -20.35 -1.87 13.92
N GLU A 153 -20.54 -2.99 13.22
CA GLU A 153 -21.35 -4.11 13.69
C GLU A 153 -20.79 -4.76 14.98
N GLU A 154 -19.47 -4.78 15.10
CA GLU A 154 -18.80 -5.31 16.30
C GLU A 154 -18.51 -4.23 17.34
N ASN A 155 -18.28 -2.99 16.91
CA ASN A 155 -17.90 -1.91 17.82
C ASN A 155 -18.42 -0.55 17.32
N GLU A 156 -19.37 0.02 18.05
CA GLU A 156 -20.00 1.31 17.75
C GLU A 156 -19.03 2.50 17.59
N LYS A 157 -17.80 2.42 18.13
CA LYS A 157 -16.79 3.47 17.93
C LYS A 157 -16.50 3.70 16.46
N TYR A 158 -16.61 2.66 15.61
CA TYR A 158 -16.39 2.77 14.16
C TYR A 158 -17.52 3.49 13.42
N LYS A 159 -18.65 3.78 14.07
CA LYS A 159 -19.69 4.66 13.50
C LYS A 159 -19.23 6.12 13.37
N ARG A 160 -18.13 6.51 14.04
CA ARG A 160 -17.58 7.87 13.99
C ARG A 160 -16.66 8.02 12.78
N VAL A 161 -17.17 8.63 11.73
CA VAL A 161 -16.44 8.94 10.50
C VAL A 161 -16.37 10.46 10.34
N LEU A 162 -15.22 10.97 9.93
CA LEU A 162 -15.07 12.42 9.71
C LEU A 162 -15.60 12.83 8.34
N PRO A 163 -16.39 13.91 8.24
CA PRO A 163 -16.78 14.49 6.96
C PRO A 163 -15.55 14.79 6.07
N PRO A 164 -15.66 14.63 4.76
CA PRO A 164 -16.86 14.37 3.95
C PRO A 164 -17.25 12.88 3.85
N LEU A 165 -16.58 11.99 4.57
CA LEU A 165 -16.94 10.57 4.60
C LEU A 165 -18.18 10.33 5.46
N SER A 166 -18.90 9.26 5.16
CA SER A 166 -20.08 8.79 5.90
C SER A 166 -20.05 7.27 5.97
N LEU A 167 -20.89 6.67 6.80
CA LEU A 167 -21.20 5.24 6.71
C LEU A 167 -21.96 4.95 5.42
N LEU A 168 -22.02 3.68 5.02
CA LEU A 168 -22.89 3.25 3.94
C LEU A 168 -24.35 3.52 4.34
N SER A 169 -25.19 3.93 3.41
CA SER A 169 -26.64 3.96 3.58
C SER A 169 -27.19 2.54 3.57
N GLU A 170 -28.24 2.31 4.35
CA GLU A 170 -29.06 1.10 4.30
C GLU A 170 -29.67 0.89 2.92
#